data_712e775e0f32c9f1610d24b252d3a69b
#
_entry.id   712e775e0f32c9f1610d24b252d3a69b
#
_cell.length_a   1.000
_cell.length_b   1.000
_cell.length_c   1.000
_cell.angle_alpha   90.00
_cell.angle_beta   90.00
_cell.angle_gamma   90.00
#
_symmetry.space_group_name_H-M   'P 1'
#
loop_
_entity.id
_entity.type
_entity.pdbx_description
1 polymer ?
#
loop_
_entity_poly.entity_id
_entity_poly.type
_entity_poly.pdbx_seq_one_letter_code
_entity_poly.pdbx_strand_id
1 'polypeptide(L)'
;NPSSLHTDGRAVRKEVEDARDFLAQSLGCQSSEIIFTGSGTEANNIAVKGIFWFRNQDKKRNLILISAIEHQAVLEPAQWLASHEGAELIEIPARSNGVIDLDFLKNMIQDRGDEIALISVMHSNNETGVLQPVDQVVNIAGDIPVHSDAIQSWTKTPFSFKELGLFAASLSGHKVGGPVGIGILILRRGIDLPALIHGGGQEREIRSGTVNAPSIIGLAAAVRHCEYIDTKVEQARQSIESRLKYLAPDAIINGADAQRLPGILSVTFPGASNETLLMLFDAEGISC
;
A
#
# COMPACT_ATOMS: atom_id res chain seq x y z
N ASN A 1 12.13 -22.83 -14.83
CA ASN A 1 10.95 -21.99 -15.09
C ASN A 1 9.69 -22.69 -14.55
N PRO A 2 8.89 -22.04 -13.68
CA PRO A 2 7.66 -22.62 -13.11
C PRO A 2 6.62 -23.03 -14.17
N SER A 3 6.65 -22.40 -15.34
CA SER A 3 5.73 -22.71 -16.44
C SER A 3 6.12 -23.96 -17.24
N SER A 4 7.30 -24.55 -17.00
CA SER A 4 7.76 -25.74 -17.71
C SER A 4 7.07 -27.01 -17.21
N LEU A 5 6.83 -27.97 -18.15
CA LEU A 5 6.13 -29.22 -17.84
C LEU A 5 7.04 -30.33 -17.28
N HIS A 6 8.37 -30.15 -17.37
CA HIS A 6 9.33 -31.12 -16.84
C HIS A 6 9.41 -31.09 -15.31
N THR A 7 10.02 -32.11 -14.71
CA THR A 7 10.05 -32.34 -13.27
C THR A 7 10.57 -31.14 -12.48
N ASP A 8 11.70 -30.55 -12.91
CA ASP A 8 12.29 -29.40 -12.22
C ASP A 8 11.37 -28.17 -12.28
N GLY A 9 10.69 -27.94 -13.42
CA GLY A 9 9.72 -26.85 -13.55
C GLY A 9 8.54 -27.02 -12.61
N ARG A 10 8.01 -28.25 -12.50
CA ARG A 10 6.92 -28.56 -11.55
C ARG A 10 7.35 -28.41 -10.10
N ALA A 11 8.60 -28.78 -9.74
CA ALA A 11 9.13 -28.59 -8.41
C ALA A 11 9.18 -27.09 -8.04
N VAL A 12 9.72 -26.24 -8.94
CA VAL A 12 9.75 -24.79 -8.70
C VAL A 12 8.33 -24.21 -8.62
N ARG A 13 7.40 -24.68 -9.46
CA ARG A 13 5.99 -24.26 -9.38
C ARG A 13 5.41 -24.57 -8.01
N LYS A 14 5.65 -25.75 -7.49
CA LYS A 14 5.16 -26.15 -6.15
C LYS A 14 5.66 -25.20 -5.08
N GLU A 15 6.95 -24.87 -5.06
CA GLU A 15 7.52 -23.91 -4.10
C GLU A 15 6.88 -22.52 -4.20
N VAL A 16 6.58 -22.05 -5.42
CA VAL A 16 5.89 -20.77 -5.64
C VAL A 16 4.46 -20.82 -5.10
N GLU A 17 3.72 -21.89 -5.34
CA GLU A 17 2.34 -22.02 -4.82
C GLU A 17 2.32 -22.21 -3.30
N ASP A 18 3.23 -22.98 -2.72
CA ASP A 18 3.38 -23.11 -1.26
C ASP A 18 3.71 -21.74 -0.62
N ALA A 19 4.51 -20.92 -1.30
CA ALA A 19 4.79 -19.54 -0.86
C ALA A 19 3.55 -18.65 -0.98
N ARG A 20 2.79 -18.76 -2.08
CA ARG A 20 1.53 -18.02 -2.30
C ARG A 20 0.50 -18.34 -1.21
N ASP A 21 0.32 -19.62 -0.89
CA ASP A 21 -0.60 -20.07 0.15
C ASP A 21 -0.25 -19.51 1.52
N PHE A 22 1.03 -19.56 1.88
CA PHE A 22 1.52 -18.98 3.13
C PHE A 22 1.31 -17.45 3.19
N LEU A 23 1.65 -16.73 2.12
CA LEU A 23 1.46 -15.28 2.04
C LEU A 23 -0.03 -14.90 2.11
N ALA A 24 -0.89 -15.66 1.43
CA ALA A 24 -2.33 -15.46 1.50
C ALA A 24 -2.87 -15.62 2.93
N GLN A 25 -2.43 -16.65 3.64
CA GLN A 25 -2.78 -16.85 5.04
C GLN A 25 -2.34 -15.69 5.92
N SER A 26 -1.09 -15.21 5.75
CA SER A 26 -0.54 -14.09 6.53
C SER A 26 -1.25 -12.75 6.27
N LEU A 27 -1.86 -12.60 5.09
CA LEU A 27 -2.57 -11.40 4.64
C LEU A 27 -4.09 -11.47 4.84
N GLY A 28 -4.61 -12.60 5.36
CA GLY A 28 -6.04 -12.81 5.55
C GLY A 28 -6.82 -12.80 4.24
N CYS A 29 -6.26 -13.38 3.17
CA CYS A 29 -6.90 -13.50 1.85
C CYS A 29 -6.79 -14.94 1.31
N GLN A 30 -7.35 -15.19 0.12
CA GLN A 30 -7.20 -16.46 -0.59
C GLN A 30 -5.99 -16.42 -1.52
N SER A 31 -5.36 -17.57 -1.76
CA SER A 31 -4.22 -17.68 -2.70
C SER A 31 -4.57 -17.19 -4.10
N SER A 32 -5.82 -17.42 -4.55
CA SER A 32 -6.33 -16.93 -5.83
C SER A 32 -6.49 -15.41 -5.91
N GLU A 33 -6.41 -14.68 -4.80
CA GLU A 33 -6.48 -13.22 -4.74
C GLU A 33 -5.09 -12.58 -4.85
N ILE A 34 -4.01 -13.34 -4.67
CA ILE A 34 -2.64 -12.84 -4.80
C ILE A 34 -2.20 -12.80 -6.26
N ILE A 35 -1.65 -11.67 -6.66
CA ILE A 35 -0.99 -11.42 -7.94
C ILE A 35 0.42 -10.92 -7.63
N PHE A 36 1.45 -11.66 -8.02
CA PHE A 36 2.84 -11.22 -7.84
C PHE A 36 3.21 -10.18 -8.88
N THR A 37 3.83 -9.11 -8.43
CA THR A 37 4.30 -7.98 -9.24
C THR A 37 5.79 -7.74 -9.04
N GLY A 38 6.41 -6.91 -9.87
CA GLY A 38 7.83 -6.57 -9.75
C GLY A 38 8.14 -5.57 -8.62
N SER A 39 7.12 -4.90 -8.08
CA SER A 39 7.27 -3.92 -6.98
C SER A 39 5.90 -3.52 -6.44
N GLY A 40 5.87 -2.82 -5.30
CA GLY A 40 4.67 -2.15 -4.80
C GLY A 40 4.18 -1.06 -5.77
N THR A 41 5.08 -0.37 -6.44
CA THR A 41 4.73 0.63 -7.47
C THR A 41 3.98 0.00 -8.64
N GLU A 42 4.41 -1.16 -9.12
CA GLU A 42 3.68 -1.91 -10.15
C GLU A 42 2.30 -2.34 -9.65
N ALA A 43 2.20 -2.83 -8.41
CA ALA A 43 0.93 -3.23 -7.80
C ALA A 43 -0.05 -2.04 -7.73
N ASN A 44 0.41 -0.87 -7.28
CA ASN A 44 -0.40 0.36 -7.24
C ASN A 44 -0.85 0.80 -8.63
N ASN A 45 0.02 0.74 -9.64
CA ASN A 45 -0.36 1.09 -11.02
C ASN A 45 -1.42 0.14 -11.58
N ILE A 46 -1.28 -1.18 -11.34
CA ILE A 46 -2.27 -2.17 -11.76
C ILE A 46 -3.60 -1.91 -11.04
N ALA A 47 -3.57 -1.65 -9.74
CA ALA A 47 -4.78 -1.36 -8.97
C ALA A 47 -5.49 -0.10 -9.48
N VAL A 48 -4.81 1.05 -9.50
CA VAL A 48 -5.43 2.34 -9.84
C VAL A 48 -5.95 2.35 -11.27
N LYS A 49 -5.10 2.00 -12.25
CA LYS A 49 -5.49 2.00 -13.67
C LYS A 49 -6.46 0.86 -13.97
N GLY A 50 -6.17 -0.35 -13.50
CA GLY A 50 -6.99 -1.52 -13.77
C GLY A 50 -8.41 -1.39 -13.21
N ILE A 51 -8.56 -0.87 -11.98
CA ILE A 51 -9.90 -0.65 -11.39
C ILE A 51 -10.65 0.44 -12.15
N PHE A 52 -9.98 1.54 -12.51
CA PHE A 52 -10.59 2.60 -13.33
C PHE A 52 -11.10 2.04 -14.66
N TRP A 53 -10.30 1.30 -15.39
CA TRP A 53 -10.71 0.68 -16.66
C TRP A 53 -11.84 -0.34 -16.48
N PHE A 54 -11.73 -1.20 -15.47
CA PHE A 54 -12.77 -2.19 -15.14
C PHE A 54 -14.12 -1.52 -14.85
N ARG A 55 -14.13 -0.46 -14.08
CA ARG A 55 -15.36 0.27 -13.70
C ARG A 55 -15.96 1.08 -14.83
N ASN A 56 -15.23 1.31 -15.92
CA ASN A 56 -15.68 2.05 -17.09
C ASN A 56 -16.07 1.16 -18.28
N GLN A 57 -16.13 -0.17 -18.12
CA GLN A 57 -16.53 -1.09 -19.20
C GLN A 57 -18.02 -1.01 -19.54
N ASP A 58 -18.88 -0.80 -18.55
CA ASP A 58 -20.34 -0.82 -18.68
C ASP A 58 -21.01 0.55 -18.55
N LYS A 59 -20.53 1.37 -17.62
CA LYS A 59 -21.06 2.71 -17.32
C LYS A 59 -19.89 3.64 -17.06
N LYS A 60 -19.95 4.84 -17.61
CA LYS A 60 -18.92 5.86 -17.36
C LYS A 60 -18.91 6.26 -15.89
N ARG A 61 -17.76 6.02 -15.22
CA ARG A 61 -17.44 6.45 -13.87
C ARG A 61 -16.05 7.08 -13.92
N ASN A 62 -15.99 8.39 -14.02
CA ASN A 62 -14.72 9.09 -14.26
C ASN A 62 -14.09 9.71 -13.02
N LEU A 63 -14.75 9.62 -11.86
CA LEU A 63 -14.23 10.21 -10.63
C LEU A 63 -13.32 9.21 -9.87
N ILE A 64 -12.12 9.65 -9.57
CA ILE A 64 -11.17 8.95 -8.71
C ILE A 64 -10.96 9.78 -7.45
N LEU A 65 -11.19 9.17 -6.28
CA LEU A 65 -10.87 9.78 -5.00
C LEU A 65 -9.60 9.12 -4.45
N ILE A 66 -8.60 9.91 -4.09
CA ILE A 66 -7.40 9.42 -3.39
C ILE A 66 -7.17 10.23 -2.12
N SER A 67 -6.49 9.68 -1.13
CA SER A 67 -6.09 10.49 0.01
C SER A 67 -5.01 11.52 -0.40
N ALA A 68 -5.07 12.74 0.16
CA ALA A 68 -4.08 13.80 -0.11
C ALA A 68 -2.66 13.46 0.40
N ILE A 69 -2.50 12.33 1.06
CA ILE A 69 -1.25 11.86 1.66
C ILE A 69 -0.70 10.59 0.98
N GLU A 70 -1.19 10.25 -0.21
CA GLU A 70 -0.76 9.07 -0.94
C GLU A 70 0.71 9.16 -1.38
N HIS A 71 1.33 7.99 -1.48
CA HIS A 71 2.63 7.86 -2.13
C HIS A 71 2.53 8.15 -3.64
N GLN A 72 3.61 8.64 -4.25
CA GLN A 72 3.67 8.93 -5.70
C GLN A 72 3.23 7.75 -6.58
N ALA A 73 3.44 6.51 -6.13
CA ALA A 73 3.01 5.31 -6.84
C ALA A 73 1.48 5.15 -6.98
N VAL A 74 0.69 5.91 -6.20
CA VAL A 74 -0.78 6.02 -6.32
C VAL A 74 -1.17 7.34 -6.98
N LEU A 75 -0.55 8.46 -6.57
CA LEU A 75 -0.84 9.79 -7.10
C LEU A 75 -0.55 9.88 -8.60
N GLU A 76 0.65 9.49 -9.04
CA GLU A 76 1.07 9.61 -10.44
C GLU A 76 0.17 8.82 -11.43
N PRO A 77 -0.18 7.54 -11.18
CA PRO A 77 -1.10 6.85 -12.08
C PRO A 77 -2.52 7.47 -12.10
N ALA A 78 -3.00 8.04 -10.99
CA ALA A 78 -4.29 8.74 -10.95
C ALA A 78 -4.23 10.05 -11.74
N GLN A 79 -3.16 10.83 -11.62
CA GLN A 79 -2.91 12.04 -12.42
C GLN A 79 -2.75 11.71 -13.92
N TRP A 80 -2.10 10.57 -14.22
CA TRP A 80 -1.98 10.11 -15.60
C TRP A 80 -3.36 9.81 -16.22
N LEU A 81 -4.25 9.12 -15.48
CA LEU A 81 -5.63 8.88 -15.93
C LEU A 81 -6.40 10.18 -16.14
N ALA A 82 -6.20 11.17 -15.26
CA ALA A 82 -6.83 12.48 -15.40
C ALA A 82 -6.37 13.19 -16.67
N SER A 83 -5.07 13.17 -16.96
CA SER A 83 -4.49 13.89 -18.11
C SER A 83 -4.69 13.18 -19.45
N HIS A 84 -4.87 11.86 -19.49
CA HIS A 84 -4.89 11.06 -20.73
C HIS A 84 -6.23 10.38 -21.02
N GLU A 85 -7.02 10.06 -19.99
CA GLU A 85 -8.23 9.25 -20.17
C GLU A 85 -9.50 9.95 -19.64
N GLY A 86 -9.38 11.22 -19.27
CA GLY A 86 -10.50 12.04 -18.86
C GLY A 86 -11.09 11.67 -17.50
N ALA A 87 -10.29 11.07 -16.63
CA ALA A 87 -10.64 10.94 -15.23
C ALA A 87 -10.67 12.31 -14.55
N GLU A 88 -11.51 12.46 -13.57
CA GLU A 88 -11.50 13.57 -12.62
C GLU A 88 -10.85 13.08 -11.32
N LEU A 89 -9.78 13.73 -10.91
CA LEU A 89 -9.07 13.37 -9.67
C LEU A 89 -9.42 14.36 -8.57
N ILE A 90 -9.90 13.85 -7.45
CA ILE A 90 -10.17 14.62 -6.23
C ILE A 90 -9.39 14.02 -5.07
N GLU A 91 -8.67 14.85 -4.36
CA GLU A 91 -7.94 14.47 -3.16
C GLU A 91 -8.82 14.62 -1.90
N ILE A 92 -8.91 13.55 -1.11
CA ILE A 92 -9.56 13.56 0.21
C ILE A 92 -8.61 14.24 1.17
N PRO A 93 -8.97 15.40 1.76
CA PRO A 93 -8.07 16.13 2.65
C PRO A 93 -7.66 15.31 3.88
N ALA A 94 -6.45 15.55 4.38
CA ALA A 94 -6.05 15.10 5.70
C ALA A 94 -6.27 16.22 6.74
N ARG A 95 -6.69 15.84 7.95
CA ARG A 95 -6.78 16.72 9.12
C ARG A 95 -5.39 16.98 9.69
N SER A 96 -5.28 17.93 10.61
CA SER A 96 -3.99 18.33 11.23
C SER A 96 -3.25 17.20 11.94
N ASN A 97 -3.95 16.15 12.36
CA ASN A 97 -3.36 14.93 12.92
C ASN A 97 -2.92 13.91 11.88
N GLY A 98 -3.05 14.21 10.59
CA GLY A 98 -2.66 13.33 9.49
C GLY A 98 -3.68 12.24 9.12
N VAL A 99 -4.85 12.19 9.75
CA VAL A 99 -5.94 11.28 9.40
C VAL A 99 -6.83 11.92 8.33
N ILE A 100 -7.27 11.16 7.33
CA ILE A 100 -8.16 11.68 6.28
C ILE A 100 -9.49 12.18 6.83
N ASP A 101 -10.11 13.12 6.13
CA ASP A 101 -11.42 13.67 6.47
C ASP A 101 -12.55 12.76 5.97
N LEU A 102 -13.09 11.93 6.89
CA LEU A 102 -14.20 11.03 6.58
C LEU A 102 -15.52 11.76 6.28
N ASP A 103 -15.71 12.97 6.81
CA ASP A 103 -16.93 13.73 6.52
C ASP A 103 -16.90 14.27 5.09
N PHE A 104 -15.73 14.73 4.63
CA PHE A 104 -15.52 15.06 3.22
C PHE A 104 -15.84 13.85 2.32
N LEU A 105 -15.30 12.67 2.64
CA LEU A 105 -15.57 11.45 1.87
C LEU A 105 -17.06 11.09 1.82
N LYS A 106 -17.77 11.17 2.96
CA LYS A 106 -19.22 10.92 3.02
C LYS A 106 -19.99 11.86 2.12
N ASN A 107 -19.69 13.15 2.17
CA ASN A 107 -20.35 14.16 1.34
C ASN A 107 -20.10 13.88 -0.15
N MET A 108 -18.88 13.58 -0.54
CA MET A 108 -18.53 13.23 -1.92
C MET A 108 -19.32 12.01 -2.43
N ILE A 109 -19.47 10.97 -1.59
CA ILE A 109 -20.23 9.78 -1.96
C ILE A 109 -21.72 10.06 -2.05
N GLN A 110 -22.28 10.88 -1.15
CA GLN A 110 -23.68 11.29 -1.20
C GLN A 110 -24.00 12.10 -2.47
N ASP A 111 -23.12 13.01 -2.84
CA ASP A 111 -23.34 13.92 -3.95
C ASP A 111 -23.02 13.28 -5.31
N ARG A 112 -21.97 12.43 -5.38
CA ARG A 112 -21.41 11.95 -6.65
C ARG A 112 -21.05 10.46 -6.66
N GLY A 113 -21.59 9.64 -5.75
CA GLY A 113 -21.20 8.23 -5.60
C GLY A 113 -21.31 7.41 -6.89
N ASP A 114 -22.31 7.69 -7.71
CA ASP A 114 -22.53 7.01 -8.99
C ASP A 114 -21.44 7.27 -10.06
N GLU A 115 -20.67 8.35 -9.89
CA GLU A 115 -19.56 8.73 -10.78
C GLU A 115 -18.22 8.15 -10.34
N ILE A 116 -18.12 7.65 -9.10
CA ILE A 116 -16.86 7.20 -8.52
C ILE A 116 -16.47 5.82 -9.08
N ALA A 117 -15.32 5.77 -9.73
CA ALA A 117 -14.69 4.53 -10.18
C ALA A 117 -13.90 3.84 -9.07
N LEU A 118 -13.17 4.62 -8.26
CA LEU A 118 -12.20 4.12 -7.30
C LEU A 118 -12.05 5.11 -6.14
N ILE A 119 -11.93 4.57 -4.93
CA ILE A 119 -11.40 5.26 -3.76
C ILE A 119 -10.07 4.59 -3.39
N SER A 120 -8.98 5.36 -3.26
CA SER A 120 -7.69 4.85 -2.81
C SER A 120 -7.24 5.59 -1.56
N VAL A 121 -7.01 4.85 -0.48
CA VAL A 121 -6.53 5.39 0.79
C VAL A 121 -5.45 4.46 1.33
N MET A 122 -4.23 5.00 1.48
CA MET A 122 -3.13 4.22 2.06
C MET A 122 -3.47 3.74 3.47
N HIS A 123 -3.00 2.56 3.85
CA HIS A 123 -3.29 2.00 5.18
C HIS A 123 -2.49 2.72 6.28
N SER A 124 -1.27 3.11 5.98
CA SER A 124 -0.44 3.95 6.85
C SER A 124 0.48 4.84 6.04
N ASN A 125 0.67 6.07 6.51
CA ASN A 125 1.52 7.02 5.82
C ASN A 125 3.02 6.67 6.01
N ASN A 126 3.77 6.74 4.93
CA ASN A 126 5.18 6.35 4.90
C ASN A 126 6.11 7.36 5.61
N GLU A 127 5.68 8.61 5.78
CA GLU A 127 6.49 9.67 6.40
C GLU A 127 6.14 9.88 7.87
N THR A 128 4.85 9.96 8.20
CA THR A 128 4.38 10.22 9.56
C THR A 128 4.08 8.95 10.36
N GLY A 129 3.88 7.83 9.67
CA GLY A 129 3.44 6.57 10.26
C GLY A 129 1.96 6.53 10.63
N VAL A 130 1.19 7.60 10.40
CA VAL A 130 -0.22 7.68 10.80
C VAL A 130 -1.05 6.61 10.10
N LEU A 131 -1.78 5.83 10.91
CA LEU A 131 -2.72 4.82 10.43
C LEU A 131 -4.01 5.48 9.97
N GLN A 132 -4.53 5.04 8.82
CA GLN A 132 -5.77 5.55 8.28
C GLN A 132 -6.95 4.64 8.62
N PRO A 133 -8.17 5.17 8.80
CA PRO A 133 -9.36 4.42 9.17
C PRO A 133 -9.96 3.68 7.97
N VAL A 134 -9.20 2.76 7.37
CA VAL A 134 -9.55 2.09 6.11
C VAL A 134 -10.84 1.27 6.24
N ASP A 135 -11.08 0.65 7.38
CA ASP A 135 -12.33 -0.04 7.71
C ASP A 135 -13.55 0.90 7.62
N GLN A 136 -13.43 2.13 8.13
CA GLN A 136 -14.48 3.14 8.03
C GLN A 136 -14.65 3.62 6.60
N VAL A 137 -13.55 3.78 5.85
CA VAL A 137 -13.60 4.12 4.42
C VAL A 137 -14.39 3.08 3.65
N VAL A 138 -14.11 1.79 3.85
CA VAL A 138 -14.83 0.69 3.18
C VAL A 138 -16.31 0.69 3.56
N ASN A 139 -16.63 0.89 4.83
CA ASN A 139 -18.02 0.95 5.29
C ASN A 139 -18.79 2.14 4.67
N ILE A 140 -18.16 3.30 4.52
CA ILE A 140 -18.74 4.49 3.90
C ILE A 140 -18.88 4.29 2.38
N ALA A 141 -17.91 3.65 1.74
CA ALA A 141 -17.86 3.43 0.30
C ALA A 141 -18.95 2.47 -0.21
N GLY A 142 -19.41 1.52 0.63
CA GLY A 142 -20.39 0.52 0.22
C GLY A 142 -19.89 -0.33 -0.95
N ASP A 143 -20.54 -0.22 -2.12
CA ASP A 143 -20.19 -0.99 -3.33
C ASP A 143 -19.08 -0.33 -4.19
N ILE A 144 -18.62 0.85 -3.83
CA ILE A 144 -17.54 1.54 -4.54
C ILE A 144 -16.22 0.83 -4.21
N PRO A 145 -15.41 0.45 -5.22
CA PRO A 145 -14.12 -0.20 -4.99
C PRO A 145 -13.18 0.64 -4.12
N VAL A 146 -12.67 0.07 -3.04
CA VAL A 146 -11.63 0.67 -2.20
C VAL A 146 -10.33 -0.09 -2.38
N HIS A 147 -9.30 0.62 -2.82
CA HIS A 147 -7.91 0.19 -2.85
C HIS A 147 -7.16 0.76 -1.65
N SER A 148 -6.21 0.01 -1.13
CA SER A 148 -5.32 0.51 -0.08
C SER A 148 -3.87 0.16 -0.37
N ASP A 149 -3.00 1.17 -0.40
CA ASP A 149 -1.55 0.97 -0.33
C ASP A 149 -1.18 0.57 1.10
N ALA A 150 -0.92 -0.71 1.32
CA ALA A 150 -0.53 -1.26 2.62
C ALA A 150 0.97 -1.57 2.72
N ILE A 151 1.79 -1.00 1.84
CA ILE A 151 3.23 -1.26 1.73
C ILE A 151 3.97 -0.99 3.05
N GLN A 152 3.59 0.04 3.78
CA GLN A 152 4.22 0.37 5.05
C GLN A 152 3.64 -0.39 6.26
N SER A 153 2.43 -0.91 6.14
CA SER A 153 1.68 -1.51 7.25
C SER A 153 1.98 -2.98 7.46
N TRP A 154 2.18 -3.71 6.37
CA TRP A 154 2.36 -5.17 6.42
C TRP A 154 3.51 -5.55 7.35
N THR A 155 3.27 -6.49 8.23
CA THR A 155 4.14 -6.96 9.32
C THR A 155 4.40 -5.96 10.46
N LYS A 156 3.99 -4.70 10.34
CA LYS A 156 4.22 -3.65 11.35
C LYS A 156 2.98 -3.28 12.15
N THR A 157 1.80 -3.66 11.65
CA THR A 157 0.50 -3.52 12.32
C THR A 157 -0.42 -4.66 11.86
N PRO A 158 -1.46 -5.03 12.62
CA PRO A 158 -2.44 -6.00 12.16
C PRO A 158 -3.03 -5.60 10.82
N PHE A 159 -3.03 -6.53 9.88
CA PHE A 159 -3.60 -6.35 8.54
C PHE A 159 -4.30 -7.63 8.11
N SER A 160 -5.56 -7.53 7.72
CA SER A 160 -6.33 -8.62 7.15
C SER A 160 -7.19 -8.07 6.00
N PHE A 161 -6.85 -8.48 4.79
CA PHE A 161 -7.56 -8.03 3.58
C PHE A 161 -9.06 -8.30 3.64
N LYS A 162 -9.44 -9.50 4.11
CA LYS A 162 -10.84 -9.93 4.23
C LYS A 162 -11.58 -9.14 5.30
N GLU A 163 -10.98 -8.94 6.48
CA GLU A 163 -11.62 -8.23 7.58
C GLU A 163 -11.81 -6.74 7.27
N LEU A 164 -10.86 -6.13 6.57
CA LEU A 164 -10.97 -4.76 6.08
C LEU A 164 -12.00 -4.61 4.96
N GLY A 165 -12.40 -5.70 4.28
CA GLY A 165 -13.38 -5.66 3.21
C GLY A 165 -12.90 -4.98 1.92
N LEU A 166 -11.60 -4.85 1.72
CA LEU A 166 -10.99 -4.16 0.59
C LEU A 166 -11.35 -4.80 -0.76
N PHE A 167 -11.35 -3.99 -1.80
CA PHE A 167 -11.41 -4.45 -3.18
C PHE A 167 -10.04 -4.85 -3.71
N ALA A 168 -9.00 -4.08 -3.39
CA ALA A 168 -7.62 -4.36 -3.71
C ALA A 168 -6.66 -3.80 -2.65
N ALA A 169 -5.48 -4.40 -2.51
CA ALA A 169 -4.41 -3.89 -1.66
C ALA A 169 -3.04 -4.13 -2.29
N SER A 170 -2.13 -3.18 -2.13
CA SER A 170 -0.76 -3.25 -2.66
C SER A 170 0.28 -3.42 -1.56
N LEU A 171 1.27 -4.29 -1.79
CA LEU A 171 2.33 -4.62 -0.85
C LEU A 171 3.69 -4.71 -1.55
N SER A 172 4.78 -4.59 -0.79
CA SER A 172 6.13 -4.62 -1.35
C SER A 172 7.10 -5.41 -0.47
N GLY A 173 7.87 -6.32 -1.09
CA GLY A 173 8.77 -7.22 -0.38
C GLY A 173 9.90 -6.52 0.37
N HIS A 174 10.51 -5.48 -0.21
CA HIS A 174 11.64 -4.79 0.42
C HIS A 174 11.28 -4.03 1.72
N LYS A 175 10.00 -3.77 1.98
CA LYS A 175 9.55 -3.11 3.23
C LYS A 175 9.36 -4.08 4.40
N VAL A 176 9.41 -5.38 4.11
CA VAL A 176 9.27 -6.45 5.12
C VAL A 176 10.53 -7.33 5.23
N GLY A 177 11.68 -6.80 4.80
CA GLY A 177 12.95 -7.53 4.81
C GLY A 177 13.10 -8.57 3.71
N GLY A 178 12.17 -8.59 2.75
CA GLY A 178 12.21 -9.46 1.58
C GLY A 178 13.08 -8.90 0.45
N PRO A 179 13.24 -9.67 -0.64
CA PRO A 179 14.01 -9.22 -1.80
C PRO A 179 13.44 -7.95 -2.45
N VAL A 180 14.31 -7.16 -3.05
CA VAL A 180 13.93 -6.11 -4.01
C VAL A 180 13.41 -6.77 -5.29
N GLY A 181 12.51 -6.11 -6.02
CA GLY A 181 11.98 -6.64 -7.28
C GLY A 181 10.83 -7.63 -7.10
N ILE A 182 10.14 -7.58 -5.96
CA ILE A 182 8.90 -8.32 -5.71
C ILE A 182 7.88 -7.46 -4.97
N GLY A 183 6.64 -7.49 -5.42
CA GLY A 183 5.47 -6.92 -4.79
C GLY A 183 4.28 -7.85 -4.88
N ILE A 184 3.20 -7.50 -4.24
CA ILE A 184 1.94 -8.22 -4.27
C ILE A 184 0.82 -7.20 -4.53
N LEU A 185 -0.06 -7.51 -5.47
CA LEU A 185 -1.40 -6.98 -5.54
C LEU A 185 -2.35 -8.05 -5.00
N ILE A 186 -3.10 -7.73 -3.95
CA ILE A 186 -4.26 -8.54 -3.55
C ILE A 186 -5.47 -7.95 -4.28
N LEU A 187 -6.22 -8.80 -4.96
CA LEU A 187 -7.41 -8.40 -5.70
C LEU A 187 -8.56 -9.33 -5.37
N ARG A 188 -9.69 -8.77 -4.97
CA ARG A 188 -10.91 -9.50 -4.62
C ARG A 188 -11.21 -10.56 -5.69
N ARG A 189 -11.61 -11.74 -5.22
CA ARG A 189 -11.93 -12.89 -6.08
C ARG A 189 -13.06 -12.57 -7.06
N GLY A 190 -12.94 -13.10 -8.28
CA GLY A 190 -13.96 -12.93 -9.32
C GLY A 190 -13.89 -11.59 -10.07
N ILE A 191 -12.84 -10.83 -9.84
CA ILE A 191 -12.57 -9.58 -10.55
C ILE A 191 -11.43 -9.81 -11.53
N ASP A 192 -11.66 -9.47 -12.79
CA ASP A 192 -10.69 -9.55 -13.88
C ASP A 192 -10.39 -8.13 -14.38
N LEU A 193 -9.29 -7.57 -13.88
CA LEU A 193 -8.85 -6.23 -14.30
C LEU A 193 -8.22 -6.31 -15.70
N PRO A 194 -8.41 -5.29 -16.54
CA PRO A 194 -7.62 -5.15 -17.76
C PRO A 194 -6.12 -5.15 -17.45
N ALA A 195 -5.36 -5.93 -18.21
CA ALA A 195 -3.93 -6.06 -18.01
C ALA A 195 -3.18 -4.76 -18.30
N LEU A 196 -2.29 -4.36 -17.41
CA LEU A 196 -1.32 -3.29 -17.67
C LEU A 196 -0.11 -3.82 -18.45
N ILE A 197 0.29 -5.07 -18.19
CA ILE A 197 1.42 -5.74 -18.86
C ILE A 197 0.90 -6.97 -19.59
N HIS A 198 0.91 -6.93 -20.91
CA HIS A 198 0.44 -7.99 -21.78
C HIS A 198 1.54 -9.03 -22.07
N GLY A 199 1.17 -10.29 -22.26
CA GLY A 199 2.08 -11.39 -22.56
C GLY A 199 1.46 -12.77 -22.33
N GLY A 200 2.17 -13.67 -21.65
CA GLY A 200 1.76 -15.07 -21.47
C GLY A 200 0.75 -15.35 -20.35
N GLY A 201 0.14 -14.36 -19.73
CA GLY A 201 -0.97 -14.51 -18.79
C GLY A 201 -0.64 -15.18 -17.44
N GLN A 202 0.62 -15.16 -16.98
CA GLN A 202 1.11 -15.94 -15.82
C GLN A 202 0.37 -15.66 -14.51
N GLU A 203 0.12 -14.40 -14.19
CA GLU A 203 -0.58 -13.99 -12.97
C GLU A 203 -2.02 -13.57 -13.32
N ARG A 204 -2.92 -14.55 -13.46
CA ARG A 204 -4.36 -14.38 -13.73
C ARG A 204 -4.67 -13.54 -14.98
N GLU A 205 -3.81 -13.54 -16.01
CA GLU A 205 -3.90 -12.68 -17.19
C GLU A 205 -3.88 -11.16 -16.90
N ILE A 206 -3.80 -10.77 -15.63
CA ILE A 206 -3.70 -9.38 -15.17
C ILE A 206 -2.26 -8.88 -15.25
N ARG A 207 -1.30 -9.77 -14.94
CA ARG A 207 0.12 -9.45 -15.01
C ARG A 207 0.90 -10.55 -15.73
N SER A 208 1.38 -10.26 -16.89
CA SER A 208 2.19 -11.20 -17.69
C SER A 208 3.68 -11.06 -17.40
N GLY A 209 4.44 -12.12 -17.68
CA GLY A 209 5.89 -12.20 -17.55
C GLY A 209 6.32 -13.40 -16.72
N THR A 210 7.53 -13.90 -16.99
CA THR A 210 8.08 -15.03 -16.24
C THR A 210 8.07 -14.74 -14.75
N VAL A 211 7.51 -15.69 -14.00
CA VAL A 211 7.38 -15.57 -12.53
C VAL A 211 8.76 -15.60 -11.89
N ASN A 212 9.05 -14.61 -11.04
CA ASN A 212 10.30 -14.50 -10.27
C ASN A 212 10.26 -15.42 -9.04
N ALA A 213 10.38 -16.72 -9.27
CA ALA A 213 10.28 -17.73 -8.22
C ALA A 213 11.27 -17.47 -7.04
N PRO A 214 12.56 -17.17 -7.26
CA PRO A 214 13.47 -16.88 -6.15
C PRO A 214 13.00 -15.75 -5.23
N SER A 215 12.49 -14.64 -5.82
CA SER A 215 12.04 -13.51 -5.03
C SER A 215 10.71 -13.80 -4.30
N ILE A 216 9.82 -14.59 -4.87
CA ILE A 216 8.57 -15.02 -4.22
C ILE A 216 8.87 -15.90 -3.01
N ILE A 217 9.74 -16.90 -3.17
CA ILE A 217 10.14 -17.81 -2.09
C ILE A 217 10.89 -17.02 -1.01
N GLY A 218 11.80 -16.11 -1.41
CA GLY A 218 12.52 -15.22 -0.50
C GLY A 218 11.60 -14.29 0.29
N LEU A 219 10.54 -13.77 -0.35
CA LEU A 219 9.53 -12.95 0.33
C LEU A 219 8.77 -13.76 1.38
N ALA A 220 8.33 -14.98 1.03
CA ALA A 220 7.66 -15.85 1.99
C ALA A 220 8.57 -16.22 3.16
N ALA A 221 9.86 -16.47 2.91
CA ALA A 221 10.84 -16.71 3.96
C ALA A 221 11.00 -15.48 4.88
N ALA A 222 11.12 -14.27 4.32
CA ALA A 222 11.22 -13.04 5.10
C ALA A 222 10.01 -12.85 6.02
N VAL A 223 8.80 -13.04 5.51
CA VAL A 223 7.56 -12.91 6.29
C VAL A 223 7.46 -13.97 7.39
N ARG A 224 7.90 -15.22 7.13
CA ARG A 224 7.93 -16.27 8.17
C ARG A 224 8.85 -15.95 9.36
N HIS A 225 9.92 -15.21 9.12
CA HIS A 225 10.89 -14.80 10.12
C HIS A 225 10.71 -13.38 10.64
N CYS A 226 9.70 -12.68 10.15
CA CYS A 226 9.38 -11.35 10.63
C CYS A 226 8.77 -11.44 12.03
N GLU A 227 9.42 -10.84 13.01
CA GLU A 227 8.82 -10.65 14.33
C GLU A 227 7.75 -9.55 14.21
N TYR A 228 6.49 -9.95 14.35
CA TYR A 228 5.38 -9.01 14.36
C TYR A 228 5.53 -8.04 15.54
N ILE A 229 5.56 -6.74 15.21
CA ILE A 229 5.53 -5.61 16.16
C ILE A 229 6.62 -5.74 17.23
N ASP A 230 7.85 -5.32 16.89
CA ASP A 230 8.91 -5.22 17.88
C ASP A 230 8.60 -4.08 18.88
N THR A 231 8.19 -4.47 20.10
CA THR A 231 7.93 -3.53 21.20
C THR A 231 9.15 -2.68 21.55
N LYS A 232 10.37 -3.14 21.25
CA LYS A 232 11.60 -2.37 21.45
C LYS A 232 11.70 -1.18 20.51
N VAL A 233 11.23 -1.33 19.28
CA VAL A 233 11.18 -0.23 18.29
C VAL A 233 10.22 0.86 18.76
N GLU A 234 9.06 0.48 19.27
CA GLU A 234 8.09 1.43 19.82
C GLU A 234 8.66 2.14 21.07
N GLN A 235 9.28 1.40 21.98
CA GLN A 235 9.93 1.98 23.17
C GLN A 235 11.06 2.95 22.79
N ALA A 236 11.88 2.61 21.78
CA ALA A 236 12.92 3.48 21.27
C ALA A 236 12.34 4.78 20.70
N ARG A 237 11.28 4.71 19.88
CA ARG A 237 10.57 5.87 19.34
C ARG A 237 10.03 6.75 20.47
N GLN A 238 9.34 6.16 21.46
CA GLN A 238 8.78 6.89 22.61
C GLN A 238 9.88 7.57 23.45
N SER A 239 11.02 6.92 23.62
CA SER A 239 12.19 7.50 24.31
C SER A 239 12.73 8.71 23.56
N ILE A 240 12.87 8.62 22.22
CA ILE A 240 13.30 9.73 21.38
C ILE A 240 12.30 10.89 21.47
N GLU A 241 11.00 10.62 21.36
CA GLU A 241 9.94 11.64 21.48
C GLU A 241 10.00 12.39 22.83
N SER A 242 10.18 11.65 23.92
CA SER A 242 10.27 12.22 25.27
C SER A 242 11.50 13.13 25.41
N ARG A 243 12.63 12.71 24.86
CA ARG A 243 13.86 13.51 24.87
C ARG A 243 13.74 14.75 23.98
N LEU A 244 13.13 14.63 22.81
CA LEU A 244 12.89 15.78 21.90
C LEU A 244 12.02 16.82 22.56
N LYS A 245 10.94 16.45 23.24
CA LYS A 245 10.09 17.40 23.98
C LYS A 245 10.87 18.19 25.04
N TYR A 246 11.90 17.60 25.64
CA TYR A 246 12.75 18.27 26.62
C TYR A 246 13.85 19.13 25.99
N LEU A 247 14.53 18.60 24.95
CA LEU A 247 15.71 19.24 24.35
C LEU A 247 15.36 20.27 23.26
N ALA A 248 14.22 20.08 22.60
CA ALA A 248 13.74 20.93 21.51
C ALA A 248 12.22 21.17 21.68
N PRO A 249 11.80 21.99 22.65
CA PRO A 249 10.39 22.18 22.99
C PRO A 249 9.54 22.75 21.85
N ASP A 250 10.17 23.43 20.88
CA ASP A 250 9.51 23.97 19.70
C ASP A 250 9.38 22.96 18.55
N ALA A 251 9.95 21.76 18.69
CA ALA A 251 9.83 20.70 17.69
C ALA A 251 8.41 20.14 17.67
N ILE A 252 7.87 19.95 16.47
CA ILE A 252 6.52 19.44 16.26
C ILE A 252 6.62 17.96 15.85
N ILE A 253 6.01 17.09 16.63
CA ILE A 253 5.89 15.67 16.28
C ILE A 253 4.64 15.51 15.41
N ASN A 254 4.85 15.20 14.13
CA ASN A 254 3.76 15.06 13.18
C ASN A 254 2.94 13.79 13.49
N GLY A 255 1.62 13.93 13.49
CA GLY A 255 0.70 12.84 13.81
C GLY A 255 0.72 12.36 15.26
N ALA A 256 1.20 13.20 16.22
CA ALA A 256 1.29 12.82 17.63
C ALA A 256 -0.03 12.37 18.24
N ASP A 257 -1.15 12.97 17.80
CA ASP A 257 -2.50 12.71 18.32
C ASP A 257 -3.24 11.61 17.54
N ALA A 258 -2.55 10.90 16.66
CA ALA A 258 -3.12 9.79 15.87
C ALA A 258 -2.44 8.47 16.22
N GLN A 259 -3.10 7.36 15.87
CA GLN A 259 -2.45 6.04 15.87
C GLN A 259 -1.39 6.00 14.79
N ARG A 260 -0.20 5.49 15.15
CA ARG A 260 0.96 5.44 14.25
C ARG A 260 1.65 4.09 14.28
N LEU A 261 2.33 3.78 13.17
CA LEU A 261 3.26 2.66 13.13
C LEU A 261 4.34 2.81 14.21
N PRO A 262 4.79 1.70 14.84
CA PRO A 262 5.71 1.76 15.96
C PRO A 262 7.09 2.32 15.60
N GLY A 263 7.56 2.14 14.36
CA GLY A 263 8.93 2.45 13.94
C GLY A 263 9.10 3.78 13.19
N ILE A 264 8.06 4.61 13.06
CA ILE A 264 8.14 5.88 12.33
C ILE A 264 7.98 7.05 13.28
N LEU A 265 8.93 7.99 13.20
CA LEU A 265 8.90 9.26 13.91
C LEU A 265 9.17 10.40 12.91
N SER A 266 8.17 11.24 12.70
CA SER A 266 8.27 12.42 11.86
C SER A 266 8.30 13.66 12.74
N VAL A 267 9.32 14.50 12.56
CA VAL A 267 9.54 15.69 13.39
C VAL A 267 9.80 16.89 12.49
N THR A 268 9.06 17.97 12.74
CA THR A 268 9.31 19.27 12.13
C THR A 268 10.05 20.17 13.12
N PHE A 269 11.20 20.70 12.71
CA PHE A 269 11.95 21.70 13.43
C PHE A 269 11.71 23.08 12.77
N PRO A 270 10.87 23.95 13.35
CA PRO A 270 10.56 25.24 12.75
C PRO A 270 11.84 26.08 12.51
N GLY A 271 11.98 26.61 11.29
CA GLY A 271 13.13 27.40 10.89
C GLY A 271 14.38 26.62 10.48
N ALA A 272 14.38 25.29 10.55
CA ALA A 272 15.47 24.45 10.06
C ALA A 272 15.19 23.97 8.63
N SER A 273 16.24 23.86 7.82
CA SER A 273 16.17 23.23 6.49
C SER A 273 16.26 21.71 6.62
N ASN A 274 15.32 20.98 6.00
CA ASN A 274 15.33 19.51 5.97
C ASN A 274 16.63 18.96 5.39
N GLU A 275 17.11 19.53 4.27
CA GLU A 275 18.34 19.10 3.62
C GLU A 275 19.54 19.25 4.55
N THR A 276 19.63 20.39 5.25
CA THR A 276 20.72 20.65 6.20
C THR A 276 20.66 19.66 7.38
N LEU A 277 19.48 19.37 7.90
CA LEU A 277 19.32 18.39 8.99
C LEU A 277 19.72 16.99 8.57
N LEU A 278 19.29 16.54 7.37
CA LEU A 278 19.68 15.24 6.84
C LEU A 278 21.20 15.12 6.65
N MET A 279 21.86 16.18 6.14
CA MET A 279 23.32 16.21 6.00
C MET A 279 24.05 16.15 7.36
N LEU A 280 23.51 16.82 8.38
CA LEU A 280 24.07 16.78 9.73
C LEU A 280 23.89 15.39 10.38
N PHE A 281 22.73 14.76 10.22
CA PHE A 281 22.49 13.40 10.71
C PHE A 281 23.41 12.39 10.01
N ASP A 282 23.58 12.49 8.70
CA ASP A 282 24.50 11.62 7.94
C ASP A 282 25.94 11.79 8.41
N ALA A 283 26.39 13.02 8.68
CA ALA A 283 27.74 13.30 9.22
C ALA A 283 27.96 12.66 10.61
N GLU A 284 26.91 12.50 11.40
CA GLU A 284 26.92 11.81 12.70
C GLU A 284 26.65 10.29 12.56
N GLY A 285 26.57 9.75 11.35
CA GLY A 285 26.35 8.34 11.08
C GLY A 285 24.89 7.89 11.28
N ILE A 286 23.94 8.82 11.24
CA ILE A 286 22.51 8.55 11.40
C ILE A 286 21.85 8.69 10.03
N SER A 287 21.39 7.57 9.49
CA SER A 287 20.62 7.53 8.24
C SER A 287 19.12 7.76 8.52
N CYS A 288 18.55 8.80 7.91
CA CYS A 288 17.13 9.18 8.05
C CYS A 288 16.40 9.09 6.70
#